data_8dc56fd3dc28e5f5ec15f4a3fd2d70dd
#
_entry.id   8dc56fd3dc28e5f5ec15f4a3fd2d70dd
#
_cell.length_a   1.000
_cell.length_b   1.000
_cell.length_c   1.000
_cell.angle_alpha   90.00
_cell.angle_beta   90.00
_cell.angle_gamma   90.00
#
_symmetry.space_group_name_H-M   'P 1'
#
loop_
_entity.id
_entity.type
_entity.pdbx_description
1 polymer ?
#
loop_
_entity_poly.entity_id
_entity_poly.type
_entity_poly.pdbx_seq_one_letter_code
_entity_poly.pdbx_strand_id
1 'polypeptide(L)'
;MRRVALVVLLLFASVCILASCRESPDAYDMMRDFARDYGISGVIYSPDVPEGEDGYTTPELISRIYLTGEVIPSDYAVILNCRADYGAECGVFVCDSEAERAAAIEMCEERLRILSRGDGTSLLIRSGKTVFYSTLTDHERAEDLWRKIVASHT
;
A
#
# COMPACT_ATOMS: atom_id res chain seq x y z
N MET A 1 -24.03 24.08 -38.56
CA MET A 1 -24.26 22.86 -37.79
C MET A 1 -23.02 21.96 -37.69
N ARG A 2 -22.29 21.63 -38.76
CA ARG A 2 -21.06 20.77 -38.69
C ARG A 2 -19.93 21.31 -37.79
N ARG A 3 -19.70 22.63 -37.77
CA ARG A 3 -18.61 23.25 -36.95
C ARG A 3 -18.92 23.22 -35.45
N VAL A 4 -20.17 23.34 -35.04
CA VAL A 4 -20.59 23.27 -33.64
C VAL A 4 -20.44 21.83 -33.10
N ALA A 5 -20.81 20.83 -33.92
CA ALA A 5 -20.65 19.43 -33.56
C ALA A 5 -19.16 19.04 -33.33
N LEU A 6 -18.26 19.59 -34.15
CA LEU A 6 -16.81 19.33 -34.01
C LEU A 6 -16.22 19.93 -32.72
N VAL A 7 -16.65 21.14 -32.35
CA VAL A 7 -16.21 21.81 -31.10
C VAL A 7 -16.73 21.08 -29.87
N VAL A 8 -17.97 20.60 -29.89
CA VAL A 8 -18.54 19.81 -28.79
C VAL A 8 -17.81 18.46 -28.63
N LEU A 9 -17.45 17.81 -29.76
CA LEU A 9 -16.71 16.55 -29.73
C LEU A 9 -15.30 16.73 -29.17
N LEU A 10 -14.62 17.83 -29.53
CA LEU A 10 -13.28 18.16 -29.01
C LEU A 10 -13.31 18.52 -27.52
N LEU A 11 -14.35 19.20 -27.04
CA LEU A 11 -14.54 19.49 -25.63
C LEU A 11 -14.82 18.22 -24.82
N PHE A 12 -15.62 17.29 -25.35
CA PHE A 12 -15.86 15.99 -24.70
C PHE A 12 -14.59 15.13 -24.64
N ALA A 13 -13.80 15.08 -25.70
CA ALA A 13 -12.52 14.37 -25.73
C ALA A 13 -11.52 14.97 -24.71
N SER A 14 -11.46 16.30 -24.56
CA SER A 14 -10.60 16.96 -23.56
C SER A 14 -11.02 16.67 -22.13
N VAL A 15 -12.32 16.61 -21.84
CA VAL A 15 -12.83 16.25 -20.51
C VAL A 15 -12.54 14.79 -20.17
N CYS A 16 -12.65 13.87 -21.13
CA CYS A 16 -12.31 12.46 -20.91
C CYS A 16 -10.81 12.25 -20.65
N ILE A 17 -9.92 13.03 -21.27
CA ILE A 17 -8.47 12.93 -21.05
C ILE A 17 -8.09 13.46 -19.65
N LEU A 18 -8.76 14.50 -19.15
CA LEU A 18 -8.52 15.03 -17.80
C LEU A 18 -9.09 14.14 -16.69
N ALA A 19 -10.09 13.31 -16.98
CA ALA A 19 -10.65 12.36 -16.02
C ALA A 19 -9.83 11.06 -15.87
N SER A 20 -8.81 10.84 -16.72
CA SER A 20 -8.04 9.60 -16.80
C SER A 20 -6.67 9.65 -16.06
N CYS A 21 -6.28 10.80 -15.55
CA CYS A 21 -5.09 10.92 -14.70
C CYS A 21 -5.48 10.93 -13.21
N ARG A 22 -6.13 9.89 -12.73
CA ARG A 22 -6.03 9.56 -11.31
C ARG A 22 -4.69 8.86 -11.13
N GLU A 23 -3.76 9.52 -10.48
CA GLU A 23 -2.53 8.88 -10.03
C GLU A 23 -2.92 7.67 -9.19
N SER A 24 -2.23 6.56 -9.41
CA SER A 24 -2.38 5.39 -8.54
C SER A 24 -2.01 5.82 -7.13
N PRO A 25 -2.69 5.31 -6.09
CA PRO A 25 -2.31 5.63 -4.72
C PRO A 25 -0.84 5.26 -4.50
N ASP A 26 -0.08 6.17 -3.91
CA ASP A 26 1.34 5.99 -3.60
C ASP A 26 1.46 5.25 -2.26
N ALA A 27 2.11 4.10 -2.27
CA ALA A 27 2.25 3.26 -1.09
C ALA A 27 3.03 3.95 0.03
N TYR A 28 4.08 4.71 -0.32
CA TYR A 28 4.89 5.42 0.66
C TYR A 28 4.09 6.52 1.37
N ASP A 29 3.36 7.33 0.62
CA ASP A 29 2.53 8.39 1.17
C ASP A 29 1.39 7.83 2.05
N MET A 30 0.73 6.76 1.60
CA MET A 30 -0.30 6.07 2.40
C MET A 30 0.27 5.53 3.71
N MET A 31 1.44 4.89 3.69
CA MET A 31 2.08 4.34 4.89
C MET A 31 2.57 5.46 5.82
N ARG A 32 3.12 6.54 5.30
CA ARG A 32 3.53 7.72 6.07
C ARG A 32 2.34 8.36 6.80
N ASP A 33 1.22 8.53 6.10
CA ASP A 33 0.00 9.08 6.68
C ASP A 33 -0.57 8.15 7.75
N PHE A 34 -0.59 6.84 7.49
CA PHE A 34 -1.00 5.83 8.47
C PHE A 34 -0.12 5.88 9.72
N ALA A 35 1.20 5.88 9.56
CA ALA A 35 2.13 5.90 10.68
C ALA A 35 1.95 7.15 11.55
N ARG A 36 1.82 8.33 10.92
CA ARG A 36 1.58 9.60 11.60
C ARG A 36 0.28 9.57 12.41
N ASP A 37 -0.81 9.17 11.79
CA ASP A 37 -2.15 9.27 12.38
C ASP A 37 -2.41 8.15 13.41
N TYR A 38 -1.77 6.99 13.23
CA TYR A 38 -1.76 5.94 14.26
C TYR A 38 -0.83 6.28 15.43
N GLY A 39 0.19 7.11 15.20
CA GLY A 39 1.18 7.50 16.22
C GLY A 39 2.29 6.47 16.40
N ILE A 40 2.62 5.70 15.36
CA ILE A 40 3.79 4.82 15.33
C ILE A 40 4.97 5.52 14.68
N SER A 41 6.17 5.08 15.02
CA SER A 41 7.40 5.51 14.37
C SER A 41 8.26 4.29 14.01
N GLY A 42 9.00 4.42 12.93
CA GLY A 42 9.88 3.40 12.38
C GLY A 42 10.41 3.89 11.04
N VAL A 43 11.34 3.14 10.47
CA VAL A 43 11.79 3.38 9.10
C VAL A 43 10.74 2.80 8.16
N ILE A 44 10.27 3.63 7.23
CA ILE A 44 9.40 3.18 6.13
C ILE A 44 10.32 2.69 5.02
N TYR A 45 10.25 1.41 4.71
CA TYR A 45 10.98 0.79 3.61
C TYR A 45 10.12 0.81 2.36
N SER A 46 10.60 1.48 1.29
CA SER A 46 9.91 1.63 0.01
C SER A 46 10.93 1.78 -1.13
N PRO A 47 10.60 1.38 -2.36
CA PRO A 47 11.40 1.69 -3.54
C PRO A 47 11.41 3.18 -3.88
N ASP A 48 10.45 3.98 -3.36
CA ASP A 48 10.36 5.42 -3.59
C ASP A 48 11.34 6.24 -2.72
N VAL A 49 11.93 5.61 -1.70
CA VAL A 49 13.02 6.22 -0.95
C VAL A 49 14.28 6.26 -1.84
N PRO A 50 15.01 7.40 -1.92
CA PRO A 50 16.23 7.49 -2.71
C PRO A 50 17.28 6.45 -2.34
N GLU A 51 17.97 5.89 -3.33
CA GLU A 51 19.05 4.94 -3.10
C GLU A 51 20.16 5.55 -2.22
N GLY A 52 20.52 4.84 -1.16
CA GLY A 52 21.51 5.27 -0.17
C GLY A 52 20.90 5.99 1.04
N GLU A 53 19.62 6.25 1.08
CA GLU A 53 18.90 6.76 2.25
C GLU A 53 18.31 5.62 3.10
N ASP A 54 18.09 5.90 4.39
CA ASP A 54 17.44 4.97 5.30
C ASP A 54 16.00 4.69 4.83
N GLY A 55 15.70 3.41 4.60
CA GLY A 55 14.39 2.97 4.10
C GLY A 55 14.39 2.63 2.62
N TYR A 56 15.48 2.90 1.87
CA TYR A 56 15.56 2.39 0.50
C TYR A 56 15.51 0.86 0.49
N THR A 57 14.69 0.31 -0.39
CA THR A 57 14.59 -1.14 -0.57
C THR A 57 14.23 -1.50 -2.01
N THR A 58 14.51 -2.73 -2.40
CA THR A 58 14.20 -3.26 -3.72
C THR A 58 13.24 -4.44 -3.62
N PRO A 59 12.50 -4.79 -4.69
CA PRO A 59 11.66 -5.97 -4.73
C PRO A 59 12.39 -7.26 -4.33
N GLU A 60 13.67 -7.42 -4.70
CA GLU A 60 14.48 -8.59 -4.35
C GLU A 60 14.74 -8.67 -2.85
N LEU A 61 14.93 -7.52 -2.19
CA LEU A 61 15.14 -7.50 -0.74
C LEU A 61 13.84 -7.84 0.00
N ILE A 62 12.72 -7.26 -0.42
CA ILE A 62 11.40 -7.55 0.14
C ILE A 62 11.04 -9.02 -0.07
N SER A 63 11.31 -9.60 -1.24
CA SER A 63 11.05 -11.02 -1.49
C SER A 63 11.74 -11.95 -0.49
N ARG A 64 12.96 -11.61 -0.08
CA ARG A 64 13.71 -12.36 0.93
C ARG A 64 13.10 -12.22 2.33
N ILE A 65 12.63 -11.03 2.68
CA ILE A 65 12.00 -10.76 3.98
C ILE A 65 10.67 -11.50 4.11
N TYR A 66 9.91 -11.56 3.03
CA TYR A 66 8.58 -12.19 3.01
C TYR A 66 8.60 -13.65 2.54
N LEU A 67 9.79 -14.20 2.24
CA LEU A 67 9.97 -15.58 1.80
C LEU A 67 9.12 -15.97 0.58
N THR A 68 8.90 -15.00 -0.32
CA THR A 68 8.12 -15.21 -1.52
C THR A 68 8.99 -15.33 -2.76
N GLY A 69 8.50 -16.03 -3.80
CA GLY A 69 9.37 -16.43 -4.90
C GLY A 69 9.27 -15.60 -6.16
N GLU A 70 8.17 -14.94 -6.52
CA GLU A 70 8.05 -14.63 -7.94
C GLU A 70 7.37 -13.31 -8.33
N VAL A 71 6.41 -12.79 -7.62
CA VAL A 71 5.71 -11.56 -8.04
C VAL A 71 5.53 -10.64 -6.85
N ILE A 72 6.29 -9.55 -6.83
CA ILE A 72 6.12 -8.50 -5.84
C ILE A 72 5.57 -7.29 -6.57
N PRO A 73 4.51 -6.65 -6.04
CA PRO A 73 4.08 -5.35 -6.54
C PRO A 73 5.25 -4.38 -6.54
N SER A 74 5.37 -3.57 -7.59
CA SER A 74 6.45 -2.60 -7.73
C SER A 74 6.31 -1.43 -6.76
N ASP A 75 5.10 -1.16 -6.30
CA ASP A 75 4.80 -0.10 -5.34
C ASP A 75 4.37 -0.71 -4.00
N TYR A 76 5.19 -0.46 -2.98
CA TYR A 76 4.95 -0.93 -1.62
C TYR A 76 5.65 -0.04 -0.59
N ALA A 77 5.13 -0.06 0.63
CA ALA A 77 5.78 0.55 1.79
C ALA A 77 5.56 -0.30 3.03
N VAL A 78 6.61 -0.56 3.80
CA VAL A 78 6.55 -1.40 5.00
C VAL A 78 7.33 -0.80 6.17
N ILE A 79 6.82 -0.99 7.39
CA ILE A 79 7.52 -0.72 8.64
C ILE A 79 7.75 -2.06 9.33
N LEU A 80 9.00 -2.50 9.41
CA LEU A 80 9.37 -3.84 9.93
C LEU A 80 9.54 -3.87 11.45
N ASN A 81 9.58 -2.73 12.11
CA ASN A 81 9.72 -2.64 13.56
C ASN A 81 9.14 -1.31 14.05
N CYS A 82 7.90 -1.34 14.49
CA CYS A 82 7.23 -0.17 15.07
C CYS A 82 7.75 0.10 16.47
N ARG A 83 8.25 1.32 16.74
CA ARG A 83 8.83 1.66 18.05
C ARG A 83 7.78 1.77 19.16
N ALA A 84 6.56 2.21 18.83
CA ALA A 84 5.48 2.36 19.81
C ALA A 84 4.85 1.02 20.20
N ASP A 85 4.93 0.01 19.34
CA ASP A 85 4.44 -1.35 19.55
C ASP A 85 5.57 -2.31 19.17
N TYR A 86 6.45 -2.57 20.13
CA TYR A 86 7.73 -3.21 19.89
C TYR A 86 7.60 -4.56 19.20
N GLY A 87 8.22 -4.68 18.04
CA GLY A 87 8.20 -5.87 17.21
C GLY A 87 6.96 -5.98 16.32
N ALA A 88 6.04 -5.00 16.35
CA ALA A 88 4.94 -4.95 15.41
C ALA A 88 5.43 -4.50 14.02
N GLU A 89 4.74 -4.98 13.00
CA GLU A 89 4.97 -4.63 11.61
C GLU A 89 3.66 -4.17 10.97
N CYS A 90 3.78 -3.34 9.95
CA CYS A 90 2.69 -3.04 9.03
C CYS A 90 3.24 -2.77 7.62
N GLY A 91 2.43 -3.02 6.62
CA GLY A 91 2.81 -2.80 5.24
C GLY A 91 1.62 -2.65 4.31
N VAL A 92 1.84 -1.93 3.23
CA VAL A 92 0.91 -1.76 2.13
C VAL A 92 1.59 -2.13 0.81
N PHE A 93 0.83 -2.79 -0.04
CA PHE A 93 1.19 -3.14 -1.41
C PHE A 93 0.12 -2.58 -2.34
N VAL A 94 0.53 -1.82 -3.35
CA VAL A 94 -0.35 -1.33 -4.42
C VAL A 94 -0.18 -2.24 -5.63
N CYS A 95 -1.28 -2.79 -6.12
CA CYS A 95 -1.28 -3.84 -7.12
C CYS A 95 -1.97 -3.35 -8.39
N ASP A 96 -1.28 -3.42 -9.52
CA ASP A 96 -1.82 -3.01 -10.81
C ASP A 96 -2.59 -4.12 -11.53
N SER A 97 -2.45 -5.36 -11.07
CA SER A 97 -3.13 -6.52 -11.63
C SER A 97 -3.71 -7.43 -10.56
N GLU A 98 -4.67 -8.26 -10.94
CA GLU A 98 -5.20 -9.31 -10.08
C GLU A 98 -4.15 -10.35 -9.69
N ALA A 99 -3.17 -10.61 -10.55
CA ALA A 99 -2.07 -11.53 -10.27
C ALA A 99 -1.16 -10.98 -9.17
N GLU A 100 -0.78 -9.69 -9.25
CA GLU A 100 -0.04 -9.01 -8.18
C GLU A 100 -0.82 -9.00 -6.87
N ARG A 101 -2.12 -8.70 -6.94
CA ARG A 101 -2.97 -8.68 -5.75
C ARG A 101 -3.06 -10.04 -5.08
N ALA A 102 -3.22 -11.12 -5.85
CA ALA A 102 -3.23 -12.48 -5.32
C ALA A 102 -1.90 -12.83 -4.65
N ALA A 103 -0.77 -12.50 -5.31
CA ALA A 103 0.56 -12.72 -4.77
C ALA A 103 0.82 -11.90 -3.49
N ALA A 104 0.41 -10.63 -3.46
CA ALA A 104 0.53 -9.77 -2.28
C ALA A 104 -0.29 -10.32 -1.09
N ILE A 105 -1.48 -10.83 -1.34
CA ILE A 105 -2.32 -11.44 -0.30
C ILE A 105 -1.62 -12.67 0.28
N GLU A 106 -1.17 -13.61 -0.56
CA GLU A 106 -0.48 -14.82 -0.13
C GLU A 106 0.77 -14.49 0.67
N MET A 107 1.56 -13.53 0.19
CA MET A 107 2.77 -13.04 0.84
C MET A 107 2.47 -12.44 2.22
N CYS A 108 1.43 -11.61 2.35
CA CYS A 108 1.03 -11.03 3.62
C CYS A 108 0.47 -12.09 4.58
N GLU A 109 -0.32 -13.04 4.10
CA GLU A 109 -0.84 -14.16 4.91
C GLU A 109 0.30 -15.00 5.48
N GLU A 110 1.29 -15.33 4.67
CA GLU A 110 2.47 -16.08 5.12
C GLU A 110 3.30 -15.27 6.12
N ARG A 111 3.50 -13.96 5.86
CA ARG A 111 4.18 -13.08 6.80
C ARG A 111 3.47 -13.01 8.14
N LEU A 112 2.16 -12.82 8.14
CA LEU A 112 1.34 -12.81 9.35
C LEU A 112 1.41 -14.15 10.09
N ARG A 113 1.42 -15.28 9.38
CA ARG A 113 1.56 -16.61 9.97
C ARG A 113 2.90 -16.78 10.71
N ILE A 114 3.98 -16.20 10.18
CA ILE A 114 5.32 -16.24 10.81
C ILE A 114 5.36 -15.32 12.04
N LEU A 115 4.76 -14.14 11.95
CA LEU A 115 4.78 -13.13 13.00
C LEU A 115 3.76 -13.41 14.11
N SER A 116 2.68 -14.09 13.79
CA SER A 116 1.60 -14.40 14.73
C SER A 116 2.10 -15.33 15.83
N ARG A 117 2.13 -14.81 17.04
CA ARG A 117 2.49 -15.57 18.26
C ARG A 117 1.29 -16.35 18.83
N GLY A 118 0.22 -16.52 18.05
CA GLY A 118 -0.99 -17.23 18.50
C GLY A 118 -1.95 -16.37 19.33
N ASP A 119 -1.70 -15.08 19.46
CA ASP A 119 -2.51 -14.13 20.22
C ASP A 119 -3.62 -13.44 19.40
N GLY A 120 -3.75 -13.78 18.12
CA GLY A 120 -4.78 -13.23 17.24
C GLY A 120 -4.52 -11.79 16.78
N THR A 121 -3.33 -11.25 17.03
CA THR A 121 -2.94 -9.89 16.65
C THR A 121 -2.50 -9.80 15.19
N SER A 122 -3.40 -10.05 14.24
CA SER A 122 -3.09 -9.93 12.81
C SER A 122 -4.27 -9.36 12.04
N LEU A 123 -4.00 -8.36 11.24
CA LEU A 123 -4.97 -7.67 10.39
C LEU A 123 -4.53 -7.75 8.93
N LEU A 124 -5.42 -8.18 8.05
CA LEU A 124 -5.24 -8.14 6.60
C LEU A 124 -6.45 -7.50 5.95
N ILE A 125 -6.26 -6.37 5.26
CA ILE A 125 -7.31 -5.63 4.58
C ILE A 125 -7.03 -5.61 3.08
N ARG A 126 -8.08 -5.88 2.30
CA ARG A 126 -8.08 -5.84 0.84
C ARG A 126 -9.01 -4.72 0.41
N SER A 127 -8.49 -3.67 -0.20
CA SER A 127 -9.29 -2.52 -0.62
C SER A 127 -8.88 -2.00 -1.98
N GLY A 128 -9.71 -2.23 -2.99
CA GLY A 128 -9.41 -1.84 -4.37
C GLY A 128 -8.10 -2.44 -4.85
N LYS A 129 -7.15 -1.59 -5.19
CA LYS A 129 -5.80 -1.97 -5.62
C LYS A 129 -4.85 -2.25 -4.46
N THR A 130 -5.22 -1.98 -3.20
CA THR A 130 -4.32 -2.07 -2.06
C THR A 130 -4.53 -3.35 -1.25
N VAL A 131 -3.41 -3.91 -0.77
CA VAL A 131 -3.35 -4.95 0.25
C VAL A 131 -2.58 -4.39 1.43
N PHE A 132 -3.22 -4.28 2.58
CA PHE A 132 -2.61 -3.79 3.82
C PHE A 132 -2.61 -4.90 4.86
N TYR A 133 -1.49 -5.04 5.59
CA TYR A 133 -1.42 -5.90 6.76
C TYR A 133 -0.84 -5.17 7.96
N SER A 134 -1.16 -5.64 9.15
CA SER A 134 -0.65 -5.10 10.40
C SER A 134 -0.64 -6.14 11.50
N THR A 135 0.37 -6.08 12.36
CA THR A 135 0.46 -6.81 13.64
C THR A 135 0.43 -5.87 14.84
N LEU A 136 -0.07 -4.65 14.66
CA LEU A 136 -0.30 -3.69 15.73
C LEU A 136 -1.39 -4.21 16.68
N THR A 137 -1.28 -3.93 17.97
CA THR A 137 -2.18 -4.49 18.98
C THR A 137 -3.61 -3.95 18.94
N ASP A 138 -3.79 -2.68 18.56
CA ASP A 138 -5.11 -2.07 18.41
C ASP A 138 -5.63 -2.21 16.97
N HIS A 139 -6.21 -3.39 16.68
CA HIS A 139 -6.70 -3.75 15.34
C HIS A 139 -7.86 -2.89 14.88
N GLU A 140 -8.82 -2.59 15.75
CA GLU A 140 -9.99 -1.79 15.38
C GLU A 140 -9.55 -0.40 14.94
N ARG A 141 -8.66 0.22 15.68
CA ARG A 141 -8.08 1.50 15.33
C ARG A 141 -7.28 1.44 14.02
N ALA A 142 -6.48 0.38 13.83
CA ALA A 142 -5.70 0.20 12.62
C ALA A 142 -6.60 0.05 11.39
N GLU A 143 -7.66 -0.74 11.50
CA GLU A 143 -8.63 -0.95 10.41
C GLU A 143 -9.38 0.35 10.07
N ASP A 144 -9.93 1.03 11.07
CA ASP A 144 -10.67 2.27 10.88
C ASP A 144 -9.82 3.36 10.24
N LEU A 145 -8.58 3.49 10.71
CA LEU A 145 -7.64 4.46 10.17
C LEU A 145 -7.27 4.11 8.73
N TRP A 146 -6.93 2.84 8.46
CA TRP A 146 -6.58 2.42 7.11
C TRP A 146 -7.70 2.68 6.10
N ARG A 147 -8.95 2.42 6.46
CA ARG A 147 -10.11 2.72 5.60
C ARG A 147 -10.21 4.21 5.26
N LYS A 148 -9.91 5.10 6.21
CA LYS A 148 -9.87 6.55 5.99
C LYS A 148 -8.73 6.95 5.05
N ILE A 149 -7.53 6.37 5.25
CA ILE A 149 -6.37 6.61 4.37
C ILE A 149 -6.69 6.22 2.93
N VAL A 150 -7.20 5.00 2.71
CA VAL A 150 -7.60 4.56 1.36
C VAL A 150 -8.60 5.53 0.74
N ALA A 151 -9.62 5.96 1.48
CA ALA A 151 -10.65 6.88 0.97
C ALA A 151 -10.09 8.27 0.62
N SER A 152 -9.00 8.70 1.24
CA SER A 152 -8.36 10.00 0.96
C SER A 152 -7.38 9.96 -0.23
N HIS A 153 -6.89 8.76 -0.59
CA HIS A 153 -5.95 8.54 -1.69
C HIS A 153 -6.63 7.96 -2.96
N THR A 154 -7.95 7.74 -2.98
CA THR A 154 -8.75 7.27 -4.12
C THR A 154 -9.72 8.33 -4.61
#